data_834ef7855861a96cfd2675aef0f6d4bd
#
_entry.id   834ef7855861a96cfd2675aef0f6d4bd
#
_cell.length_a   1.000
_cell.length_b   1.000
_cell.length_c   1.000
_cell.angle_alpha   90.00
_cell.angle_beta   90.00
_cell.angle_gamma   90.00
#
_symmetry.space_group_name_H-M   'P 1'
#
loop_
_entity.id
_entity.type
_entity.pdbx_description
1 polymer ?
#
loop_
_entity_poly.entity_id
_entity_poly.type
_entity_poly.pdbx_seq_one_letter_code
_entity_poly.pdbx_strand_id
1 'polypeptide(L)'
;SKDPSYDMLTEATKRLEKRRHLTIFPEGTRHTDGKVGRGKSGVCVLAARSGKPVVPIGLIFDSNNLHFRSRICVRVGKPIYAADYGLNAQSTPHEMHAMRKDIMDSIKSMVEENPPFPILHDVPKHRTTFEIAKDQKRAALEQKKQAEQSAGTTEE
;
A
#
# COMPACT_ATOMS: atom_id res chain seq x y z
N SER A 1 7.55 -14.27 -23.89
CA SER A 1 6.56 -13.81 -22.91
C SER A 1 7.03 -12.46 -22.37
N LYS A 2 6.30 -11.37 -22.70
CA LYS A 2 6.62 -10.04 -22.18
C LYS A 2 6.27 -10.03 -20.70
N ASP A 3 7.22 -9.65 -19.87
CA ASP A 3 7.00 -9.48 -18.42
C ASP A 3 6.01 -8.33 -18.22
N PRO A 4 4.83 -8.56 -17.59
CA PRO A 4 3.82 -7.52 -17.36
C PRO A 4 4.35 -6.32 -16.57
N SER A 5 5.35 -6.54 -15.71
CA SER A 5 6.00 -5.50 -14.94
C SER A 5 6.81 -4.54 -15.82
N TYR A 6 7.43 -5.06 -16.88
CA TYR A 6 8.19 -4.26 -17.84
C TYR A 6 7.29 -3.36 -18.68
N ASP A 7 6.16 -3.88 -19.13
CA ASP A 7 5.17 -3.11 -19.92
C ASP A 7 4.57 -1.98 -19.09
N MET A 8 4.26 -2.24 -17.81
CA MET A 8 3.74 -1.22 -16.87
C MET A 8 4.75 -0.08 -16.64
N LEU A 9 6.02 -0.41 -16.38
CA LEU A 9 7.06 0.60 -16.17
C LEU A 9 7.31 1.44 -17.43
N THR A 10 7.26 0.83 -18.60
CA THR A 10 7.43 1.53 -19.88
C THR A 10 6.30 2.50 -20.14
N GLU A 11 5.05 2.10 -19.91
CA GLU A 11 3.89 3.00 -20.08
C GLU A 11 3.91 4.14 -19.04
N ALA A 12 4.28 3.84 -17.80
CA ALA A 12 4.44 4.83 -16.75
C ALA A 12 5.50 5.89 -17.10
N THR A 13 6.65 5.45 -17.65
CA THR A 13 7.71 6.36 -18.12
C THR A 13 7.20 7.30 -19.19
N LYS A 14 6.50 6.79 -20.21
CA LYS A 14 5.90 7.61 -21.28
C LYS A 14 4.92 8.66 -20.74
N ARG A 15 4.18 8.35 -19.68
CA ARG A 15 3.27 9.32 -19.05
C ARG A 15 4.04 10.43 -18.34
N LEU A 16 5.13 10.10 -17.65
CA LEU A 16 5.99 11.06 -16.98
C LEU A 16 6.68 12.01 -17.98
N GLU A 17 7.09 11.49 -19.14
CA GLU A 17 7.65 12.31 -20.25
C GLU A 17 6.64 13.34 -20.78
N LYS A 18 5.35 13.00 -20.82
CA LYS A 18 4.25 13.90 -21.18
C LYS A 18 3.87 14.90 -20.09
N ARG A 19 4.76 15.16 -19.12
CA ARG A 19 4.56 16.06 -17.97
C ARG A 19 3.34 15.72 -17.10
N ARG A 20 2.96 14.43 -17.03
CA ARG A 20 1.92 13.96 -16.12
C ARG A 20 2.54 13.52 -14.79
N HIS A 21 1.74 13.56 -13.74
CA HIS A 21 2.12 13.04 -12.44
C HIS A 21 1.73 11.57 -12.34
N LEU A 22 2.49 10.83 -11.56
CA LEU A 22 2.22 9.44 -11.24
C LEU A 22 2.33 9.24 -9.72
N THR A 23 1.28 8.71 -9.12
CA THR A 23 1.29 8.33 -7.70
C THR A 23 1.57 6.84 -7.60
N ILE A 24 2.54 6.47 -6.75
CA ILE A 24 2.98 5.10 -6.54
C ILE A 24 3.04 4.83 -5.04
N PHE A 25 2.57 3.66 -4.63
CA PHE A 25 2.82 3.12 -3.31
C PHE A 25 4.05 2.21 -3.37
N PRO A 26 5.22 2.66 -2.90
CA PRO A 26 6.47 1.94 -3.10
C PRO A 26 6.52 0.59 -2.38
N GLU A 27 5.72 0.41 -1.35
CA GLU A 27 5.62 -0.85 -0.60
C GLU A 27 5.00 -1.98 -1.44
N GLY A 28 4.14 -1.65 -2.40
CA GLY A 28 3.49 -2.61 -3.31
C GLY A 28 2.45 -3.52 -2.63
N THR A 29 2.19 -3.31 -1.34
CA THR A 29 1.15 -3.98 -0.56
C THR A 29 0.63 -3.03 0.52
N ARG A 30 -0.52 -3.36 1.10
CA ARG A 30 -1.07 -2.62 2.25
C ARG A 30 -0.58 -3.25 3.54
N HIS A 31 -0.08 -2.43 4.45
CA HIS A 31 0.25 -2.82 5.81
C HIS A 31 -0.87 -2.35 6.74
N THR A 32 -1.35 -3.24 7.60
CA THR A 32 -2.44 -2.94 8.56
C THR A 32 -1.92 -2.69 9.97
N ASP A 33 -0.64 -2.86 10.19
CA ASP A 33 0.05 -2.65 11.46
C ASP A 33 0.48 -1.18 11.71
N GLY A 34 0.18 -0.29 10.76
CA GLY A 34 0.53 1.12 10.83
C GLY A 34 2.02 1.42 10.61
N LYS A 35 2.81 0.42 10.24
CA LYS A 35 4.25 0.56 9.99
C LYS A 35 4.53 0.69 8.50
N VAL A 36 5.57 1.46 8.18
CA VAL A 36 6.05 1.58 6.81
C VAL A 36 6.88 0.35 6.45
N GLY A 37 6.45 -0.37 5.43
CA GLY A 37 7.09 -1.58 4.95
C GLY A 37 8.33 -1.32 4.09
N ARG A 38 8.91 -2.40 3.58
CA ARG A 38 10.06 -2.33 2.67
C ARG A 38 9.61 -1.88 1.28
N GLY A 39 10.23 -0.82 0.77
CA GLY A 39 9.96 -0.33 -0.58
C GLY A 39 10.53 -1.23 -1.69
N LYS A 40 9.85 -1.23 -2.84
CA LYS A 40 10.30 -1.87 -4.07
C LYS A 40 11.06 -0.87 -4.95
N SER A 41 11.96 -1.35 -5.82
CA SER A 41 12.82 -0.52 -6.68
C SER A 41 12.09 0.16 -7.85
N GLY A 42 10.83 -0.20 -8.13
CA GLY A 42 10.09 0.31 -9.29
C GLY A 42 10.02 1.84 -9.37
N VAL A 43 9.87 2.53 -8.23
CA VAL A 43 9.89 4.00 -8.18
C VAL A 43 11.24 4.58 -8.61
N CYS A 44 12.35 3.96 -8.21
CA CYS A 44 13.70 4.37 -8.59
C CYS A 44 13.96 4.15 -10.09
N VAL A 45 13.48 3.01 -10.64
CA VAL A 45 13.55 2.72 -12.08
C VAL A 45 12.83 3.79 -12.88
N LEU A 46 11.64 4.21 -12.45
CA LEU A 46 10.88 5.26 -13.12
C LEU A 46 11.59 6.62 -13.04
N ALA A 47 12.12 6.98 -11.89
CA ALA A 47 12.89 8.21 -11.71
C ALA A 47 14.14 8.23 -12.59
N ALA A 48 14.90 7.14 -12.61
CA ALA A 48 16.13 7.00 -13.39
C ALA A 48 15.87 7.06 -14.91
N ARG A 49 14.77 6.44 -15.38
CA ARG A 49 14.39 6.44 -16.81
C ARG A 49 13.80 7.77 -17.28
N SER A 50 12.98 8.40 -16.43
CA SER A 50 12.27 9.63 -16.82
C SER A 50 13.05 10.92 -16.49
N GLY A 51 14.09 10.85 -15.66
CA GLY A 51 14.79 12.00 -15.11
C GLY A 51 13.92 12.89 -14.19
N LYS A 52 12.74 12.41 -13.77
CA LYS A 52 11.83 13.16 -12.92
C LYS A 52 12.10 12.88 -11.44
N PRO A 53 11.90 13.87 -10.56
CA PRO A 53 12.07 13.68 -9.13
C PRO A 53 10.99 12.77 -8.54
N VAL A 54 11.36 12.09 -7.47
CA VAL A 54 10.42 11.43 -6.56
C VAL A 54 10.14 12.37 -5.41
N VAL A 55 8.87 12.66 -5.15
CA VAL A 55 8.43 13.43 -3.97
C VAL A 55 7.84 12.43 -2.98
N PRO A 56 8.53 12.12 -1.87
CA PRO A 56 8.01 11.26 -0.83
C PRO A 56 6.78 11.90 -0.17
N ILE A 57 5.73 11.11 0.05
CA ILE A 57 4.51 11.56 0.73
C ILE A 57 4.16 10.56 1.82
N GLY A 58 4.06 11.04 3.06
CA GLY A 58 3.57 10.29 4.20
C GLY A 58 2.07 10.50 4.40
N LEU A 59 1.32 9.40 4.48
CA LEU A 59 -0.10 9.41 4.83
C LEU A 59 -0.28 8.87 6.24
N ILE A 60 -0.80 9.68 7.15
CA ILE A 60 -1.02 9.32 8.55
C ILE A 60 -2.52 9.30 8.79
N PHE A 61 -3.02 8.17 9.28
CA PHE A 61 -4.42 7.98 9.60
C PHE A 61 -4.60 7.94 11.12
N ASP A 62 -5.70 8.46 11.64
CA ASP A 62 -6.01 8.42 13.08
C ASP A 62 -6.48 7.05 13.57
N SER A 63 -6.71 6.10 12.65
CA SER A 63 -7.11 4.74 12.99
C SER A 63 -6.69 3.72 11.93
N ASN A 64 -6.54 2.47 12.34
CA ASN A 64 -6.27 1.33 11.46
C ASN A 64 -7.42 1.00 10.50
N ASN A 65 -8.64 1.43 10.82
CA ASN A 65 -9.82 1.26 9.96
C ASN A 65 -10.45 2.62 9.67
N LEU A 66 -10.50 3.00 8.40
CA LEU A 66 -11.16 4.24 7.98
C LEU A 66 -12.66 4.17 8.27
N HIS A 67 -13.18 5.19 8.92
CA HIS A 67 -14.59 5.36 9.26
C HIS A 67 -15.04 6.79 8.98
N PHE A 68 -16.33 7.03 9.08
CA PHE A 68 -16.86 8.40 8.92
C PHE A 68 -16.19 9.33 9.94
N ARG A 69 -15.66 10.47 9.46
CA ARG A 69 -14.90 11.46 10.24
C ARG A 69 -13.47 11.03 10.63
N SER A 70 -12.88 9.98 10.05
CA SER A 70 -11.46 9.68 10.20
C SER A 70 -10.62 10.90 9.77
N ARG A 71 -9.60 11.20 10.54
CA ARG A 71 -8.63 12.26 10.22
C ARG A 71 -7.47 11.66 9.42
N ILE A 72 -7.06 12.39 8.40
CA ILE A 72 -5.93 12.03 7.57
C ILE A 72 -4.98 13.22 7.54
N CYS A 73 -3.72 12.99 7.85
CA CYS A 73 -2.66 13.97 7.67
C CYS A 73 -1.79 13.55 6.50
N VAL A 74 -1.48 14.51 5.63
CA VAL A 74 -0.59 14.33 4.48
C VAL A 74 0.66 15.16 4.73
N ARG A 75 1.82 14.50 4.75
CA ARG A 75 3.13 15.17 4.85
C ARG A 75 3.88 14.99 3.55
N VAL A 76 4.48 16.07 3.06
CA VAL A 76 5.21 16.09 1.80
C VAL A 76 6.68 16.32 2.10
N GLY A 77 7.54 15.42 1.66
CA GLY A 77 8.97 15.49 1.81
C GLY A 77 9.65 16.29 0.68
N LYS A 78 10.98 16.40 0.76
CA LYS A 78 11.78 17.05 -0.28
C LYS A 78 11.89 16.17 -1.52
N PRO A 79 11.94 16.75 -2.73
CA PRO A 79 12.19 16.00 -3.95
C PRO A 79 13.55 15.27 -3.91
N ILE A 80 13.57 14.04 -4.39
CA ILE A 80 14.76 13.18 -4.49
C ILE A 80 14.99 12.89 -5.98
N TYR A 81 16.20 13.16 -6.47
CA TYR A 81 16.54 12.99 -7.89
C TYR A 81 17.46 11.77 -8.08
N ALA A 82 17.19 10.97 -9.10
CA ALA A 82 18.02 9.82 -9.44
C ALA A 82 19.47 10.23 -9.81
N ALA A 83 19.63 11.42 -10.39
CA ALA A 83 20.94 11.96 -10.76
C ALA A 83 21.86 12.18 -9.54
N ASP A 84 21.32 12.52 -8.36
CA ASP A 84 22.08 12.72 -7.14
C ASP A 84 22.75 11.42 -6.65
N TYR A 85 22.26 10.27 -7.12
CA TYR A 85 22.80 8.93 -6.85
C TYR A 85 23.58 8.34 -8.02
N GLY A 86 23.86 9.14 -9.07
CA GLY A 86 24.50 8.67 -10.29
C GLY A 86 23.68 7.69 -11.12
N LEU A 87 22.35 7.63 -10.89
CA LEU A 87 21.46 6.66 -11.53
C LEU A 87 20.98 7.17 -12.89
N ASN A 88 20.84 6.25 -13.83
CA ASN A 88 20.35 6.48 -15.19
C ASN A 88 19.45 5.31 -15.65
N ALA A 89 18.99 5.37 -16.90
CA ALA A 89 18.06 4.39 -17.45
C ALA A 89 18.61 2.93 -17.49
N GLN A 90 19.92 2.75 -17.46
CA GLN A 90 20.62 1.47 -17.49
C GLN A 90 20.99 0.94 -16.10
N SER A 91 20.79 1.74 -15.04
CA SER A 91 21.15 1.36 -13.67
C SER A 91 20.38 0.13 -13.20
N THR A 92 21.10 -0.73 -12.51
CA THR A 92 20.57 -2.00 -11.96
C THR A 92 19.78 -1.76 -10.65
N PRO A 93 18.88 -2.68 -10.24
CA PRO A 93 18.17 -2.59 -8.96
C PRO A 93 19.10 -2.55 -7.74
N HIS A 94 20.31 -3.10 -7.84
CA HIS A 94 21.31 -3.05 -6.77
C HIS A 94 21.84 -1.62 -6.58
N GLU A 95 22.20 -0.93 -7.66
CA GLU A 95 22.65 0.46 -7.61
C GLU A 95 21.58 1.42 -7.07
N MET A 96 20.30 1.09 -7.26
CA MET A 96 19.16 1.86 -6.77
C MET A 96 18.91 1.71 -5.25
N HIS A 97 19.70 0.90 -4.53
CA HIS A 97 19.45 0.60 -3.11
C HIS A 97 19.49 1.87 -2.23
N ALA A 98 20.50 2.73 -2.44
CA ALA A 98 20.68 3.96 -1.65
C ALA A 98 19.48 4.91 -1.84
N MET A 99 19.11 5.22 -3.09
CA MET A 99 17.96 6.06 -3.40
C MET A 99 16.65 5.49 -2.82
N ARG A 100 16.44 4.17 -2.97
CA ARG A 100 15.26 3.50 -2.41
C ARG A 100 15.21 3.62 -0.90
N LYS A 101 16.35 3.42 -0.23
CA LYS A 101 16.46 3.57 1.22
C LYS A 101 16.07 4.98 1.65
N ASP A 102 16.61 6.02 1.03
CA ASP A 102 16.35 7.42 1.39
C ASP A 102 14.88 7.81 1.14
N ILE A 103 14.26 7.31 0.06
CA ILE A 103 12.83 7.49 -0.18
C ILE A 103 12.02 6.88 0.97
N MET A 104 12.33 5.63 1.36
CA MET A 104 11.58 4.93 2.40
C MET A 104 11.83 5.50 3.79
N ASP A 105 13.05 5.92 4.10
CA ASP A 105 13.40 6.59 5.37
C ASP A 105 12.68 7.94 5.48
N SER A 106 12.59 8.69 4.38
CA SER A 106 11.82 9.94 4.35
C SER A 106 10.33 9.69 4.61
N ILE A 107 9.72 8.67 4.00
CA ILE A 107 8.33 8.30 4.25
C ILE A 107 8.15 7.84 5.70
N LYS A 108 9.05 7.00 6.20
CA LYS A 108 9.02 6.45 7.56
C LYS A 108 9.09 7.56 8.60
N SER A 109 10.03 8.47 8.48
CA SER A 109 10.14 9.64 9.37
C SER A 109 8.85 10.47 9.38
N MET A 110 8.26 10.74 8.22
CA MET A 110 7.02 11.48 8.11
C MET A 110 5.81 10.77 8.75
N VAL A 111 5.76 9.43 8.71
CA VAL A 111 4.61 8.63 9.19
C VAL A 111 4.76 8.29 10.67
N GLU A 112 5.97 7.86 11.10
CA GLU A 112 6.18 7.30 12.43
C GLU A 112 6.60 8.36 13.47
N GLU A 113 7.16 9.50 13.04
CA GLU A 113 7.60 10.55 13.95
C GLU A 113 6.50 11.60 14.19
N ASN A 114 6.23 11.87 15.47
CA ASN A 114 5.32 12.94 15.92
C ASN A 114 3.95 12.93 15.21
N PRO A 115 3.11 11.91 15.40
CA PRO A 115 1.80 11.89 14.78
C PRO A 115 0.99 13.14 15.21
N PRO A 116 0.28 13.79 14.27
CA PRO A 116 -0.42 15.07 14.53
C PRO A 116 -1.69 14.89 15.36
N PHE A 117 -2.07 13.67 15.68
CA PHE A 117 -3.23 13.28 16.49
C PHE A 117 -3.02 11.90 17.12
N PRO A 118 -3.75 11.56 18.17
CA PRO A 118 -3.73 10.20 18.74
C PRO A 118 -4.17 9.17 17.69
N ILE A 119 -3.43 8.06 17.60
CA ILE A 119 -3.73 6.95 16.70
C ILE A 119 -4.51 5.88 17.47
N LEU A 120 -5.70 5.54 16.98
CA LEU A 120 -6.58 4.53 17.55
C LEU A 120 -6.29 3.18 16.88
N HIS A 121 -5.75 2.22 17.65
CA HIS A 121 -5.33 0.94 17.09
C HIS A 121 -6.45 -0.11 16.97
N ASP A 122 -7.48 -0.05 17.81
CA ASP A 122 -8.53 -1.06 17.91
C ASP A 122 -9.91 -0.57 17.46
N VAL A 123 -9.95 0.22 16.38
CA VAL A 123 -11.23 0.62 15.81
C VAL A 123 -11.84 -0.57 15.07
N PRO A 124 -13.02 -1.06 15.47
CA PRO A 124 -13.69 -2.15 14.80
C PRO A 124 -13.92 -1.82 13.32
N LYS A 125 -13.63 -2.78 12.45
CA LYS A 125 -13.92 -2.63 11.03
C LYS A 125 -15.42 -2.45 10.83
N HIS A 126 -15.85 -1.34 10.24
CA HIS A 126 -17.27 -1.13 9.92
C HIS A 126 -17.69 -2.18 8.88
N ARG A 127 -18.48 -3.16 9.31
CA ARG A 127 -18.99 -4.19 8.39
C ARG A 127 -20.04 -3.58 7.49
N THR A 128 -19.90 -3.80 6.20
CA THR A 128 -20.95 -3.43 5.23
C THR A 128 -22.17 -4.33 5.41
N THR A 129 -23.35 -3.85 5.04
CA THR A 129 -24.59 -4.64 5.06
C THR A 129 -24.44 -5.96 4.29
N PHE A 130 -23.63 -5.96 3.24
CA PHE A 130 -23.32 -7.15 2.44
C PHE A 130 -22.46 -8.18 3.21
N GLU A 131 -21.45 -7.74 3.95
CA GLU A 131 -20.61 -8.62 4.79
C GLU A 131 -21.43 -9.24 5.93
N ILE A 132 -22.28 -8.44 6.57
CA ILE A 132 -23.19 -8.93 7.63
C ILE A 132 -24.14 -9.99 7.06
N ALA A 133 -24.75 -9.74 5.91
CA ALA A 133 -25.67 -10.70 5.27
C ALA A 133 -24.95 -11.99 4.83
N LYS A 134 -23.70 -11.89 4.37
CA LYS A 134 -22.87 -13.04 4.00
C LYS A 134 -22.54 -13.91 5.21
N ASP A 135 -22.17 -13.30 6.33
CA ASP A 135 -21.85 -14.02 7.57
C ASP A 135 -23.11 -14.69 8.17
N GLN A 136 -24.27 -14.01 8.12
CA GLN A 136 -25.55 -14.57 8.55
C GLN A 136 -25.94 -15.79 7.70
N LYS A 137 -25.77 -15.69 6.37
CA LYS A 137 -26.06 -16.80 5.45
C LYS A 137 -25.15 -18.00 5.69
N ARG A 138 -23.86 -17.75 6.01
CA ARG A 138 -22.90 -18.80 6.34
C ARG A 138 -23.24 -19.49 7.66
N ALA A 139 -23.55 -18.71 8.69
CA ALA A 139 -23.97 -19.25 10.00
C ALA A 139 -25.25 -20.09 9.90
N ALA A 140 -26.26 -19.64 9.13
CA ALA A 140 -27.47 -20.39 8.90
C ALA A 140 -27.22 -21.73 8.16
N LEU A 141 -26.28 -21.75 7.21
CA LEU A 141 -25.89 -22.97 6.48
C LEU A 141 -25.16 -23.96 7.39
N GLU A 142 -24.30 -23.47 8.29
CA GLU A 142 -23.60 -24.31 9.27
C GLU A 142 -24.58 -24.92 10.29
N GLN A 143 -25.53 -24.14 10.79
CA GLN A 143 -26.59 -24.65 11.67
C GLN A 143 -27.45 -25.72 11.01
N LYS A 144 -27.80 -25.54 9.73
CA LYS A 144 -28.55 -26.53 8.96
C LYS A 144 -27.78 -27.85 8.81
N LYS A 145 -26.48 -27.78 8.51
CA LYS A 145 -25.63 -28.97 8.42
C LYS A 145 -25.50 -29.71 9.75
N GLN A 146 -25.40 -28.99 10.87
CA GLN A 146 -25.33 -29.58 12.22
C GLN A 146 -26.66 -30.25 12.59
N ALA A 147 -27.80 -29.64 12.24
CA ALA A 147 -29.12 -30.22 12.47
C ALA A 147 -29.36 -31.51 11.65
N GLU A 148 -28.89 -31.53 10.40
CA GLU A 148 -28.96 -32.72 9.53
C GLU A 148 -28.07 -33.87 10.05
N GLN A 149 -26.88 -33.55 10.57
CA GLN A 149 -25.99 -34.55 11.17
C GLN A 149 -26.52 -35.11 12.50
N SER A 150 -27.17 -34.28 13.30
CA SER A 150 -27.78 -34.76 14.58
C SER A 150 -29.06 -35.59 14.37
N ALA A 151 -29.80 -35.35 13.29
CA ALA A 151 -30.97 -36.12 12.94
C ALA A 151 -30.66 -37.53 12.36
N GLY A 152 -29.48 -37.66 11.70
CA GLY A 152 -29.04 -38.96 11.14
C GLY A 152 -28.44 -39.94 12.12
N THR A 153 -28.26 -39.56 13.40
CA THR A 153 -27.65 -40.45 14.44
C THR A 153 -28.71 -41.12 15.33
N THR A 154 -29.99 -40.94 15.07
CA THR A 154 -31.06 -41.47 15.95
C THR A 154 -31.80 -42.71 15.36
N GLU A 155 -31.32 -43.28 14.26
CA GLU A 155 -31.81 -44.49 13.64
C GLU A 155 -30.75 -45.61 13.65
N GLU A 156 -30.35 -46.08 14.85
CA GLU A 156 -29.77 -47.39 15.08
C GLU A 156 -30.25 -47.96 16.42
#